data_62853a186af797ccd9fd87309020c2a9
#
_entry.id   62853a186af797ccd9fd87309020c2a9
#
_cell.length_a   1.000
_cell.length_b   1.000
_cell.length_c   1.000
_cell.angle_alpha   90.00
_cell.angle_beta   90.00
_cell.angle_gamma   90.00
#
_symmetry.space_group_name_H-M   'P 1'
#
loop_
_entity.id
_entity.type
_entity.pdbx_description
1 polymer ?
#
loop_
_entity_poly.entity_id
_entity_poly.type
_entity_poly.pdbx_seq_one_letter_code
_entity_poly.pdbx_strand_id
1 'polypeptide(L)'
;MRRNGRLNGKKRTGVVRNTILAGLVLGILGIMGAVTASKTETFAAYAADEPAFVPSEIPAPVFSVEAGFYEEAFVLELTVPEGTEVYYTLDGSVPVKDGTQTMQYVEPISIELCDGKKGSGLPTATVVRAVSVTPDGVYGDVQTNTYFVARKMTEWYEVPVISLVADPEALYGEETGIIANPEEKGREWERPAHFEYFLPEGAREISMNVGIRINGAYSRRFEMKSFRIYAREEYDTQKSINYDFFSESLIPAVEKNGEQKNIEKFKRIILRGGGNESDAWEVTFFRDILTQSLMVGTSLDLQSYQPAVVFLNGEFYGILNIRERMDDRYLAAHYNCAKEDVAIYGFKYEKDGDGKVILPPEGEDVFEVVMEEGPEEEKGFFEEAYDFVTLNDMSDAAMYEKAQEYFDIDNFIDYLCLEMYCGNTDWPHNNCEAWRYIGEPSEEYGLDGKIRWLVFDTDFAFGLYGRSVEDQVIDSMVADQRREQPYRDVLTCLFRAFLKNEGFKQQFRTRFLELLNTNFRASYVVEKVEELEAIYRPLVAEKYLKYGERHPIDHNMATVRDYAALRTRVMINCLEWVLDEDLHENALSSPVLKTHQKILLGILAVIILSVAAVWVIRKKKENNY
;
A
#
# COMPACT_ATOMS: atom_id res chain seq x y z
N MET A 1 37.43 -66.27 -12.93
CA MET A 1 37.08 -67.69 -12.53
C MET A 1 35.85 -67.64 -11.65
N ARG A 2 34.71 -68.11 -12.23
CA ARG A 2 33.77 -69.10 -11.64
C ARG A 2 33.26 -68.76 -10.20
N ARG A 3 32.03 -68.84 -9.80
CA ARG A 3 30.77 -69.42 -10.37
C ARG A 3 29.59 -69.01 -9.48
N ASN A 4 28.49 -68.72 -10.13
CA ASN A 4 27.08 -69.07 -9.83
C ASN A 4 26.68 -69.61 -8.44
N GLY A 5 25.53 -69.10 -7.98
CA GLY A 5 24.65 -69.72 -7.00
C GLY A 5 23.30 -69.03 -6.92
N ARG A 6 22.33 -69.43 -7.75
CA ARG A 6 20.90 -69.20 -7.56
C ARG A 6 20.42 -69.91 -6.31
N LEU A 7 19.48 -69.34 -5.57
CA LEU A 7 18.30 -70.10 -5.11
C LEU A 7 17.13 -69.16 -4.69
N ASN A 8 15.95 -69.53 -5.15
CA ASN A 8 14.62 -69.03 -4.92
C ASN A 8 14.21 -69.01 -3.43
N GLY A 9 13.35 -68.04 -3.08
CA GLY A 9 12.53 -68.22 -1.88
C GLY A 9 11.74 -67.03 -1.42
N LYS A 10 10.48 -67.01 -1.85
CA LYS A 10 9.28 -66.55 -1.13
C LYS A 10 8.83 -65.11 -1.26
N LYS A 11 8.00 -64.87 -2.22
CA LYS A 11 6.79 -63.98 -2.16
C LYS A 11 5.90 -64.41 -0.98
N ARG A 12 5.81 -63.59 0.08
CA ARG A 12 4.69 -63.63 1.06
C ARG A 12 4.71 -62.52 2.13
N THR A 13 5.43 -61.44 1.96
CA THR A 13 5.41 -60.31 2.93
C THR A 13 4.90 -58.97 2.36
N GLY A 14 4.46 -58.93 1.11
CA GLY A 14 4.00 -57.69 0.48
C GLY A 14 2.58 -57.26 0.79
N VAL A 15 1.70 -58.20 1.12
CA VAL A 15 0.24 -57.91 1.27
C VAL A 15 -0.09 -57.30 2.64
N VAL A 16 0.57 -57.72 3.70
CA VAL A 16 0.29 -57.22 5.06
C VAL A 16 0.85 -55.78 5.26
N ARG A 17 1.94 -55.42 4.56
CA ARG A 17 2.54 -54.10 4.69
C ARG A 17 1.73 -53.04 3.94
N ASN A 18 1.09 -53.37 2.82
CA ASN A 18 0.27 -52.44 2.07
C ASN A 18 -1.10 -52.16 2.73
N THR A 19 -1.64 -53.14 3.49
CA THR A 19 -2.92 -52.95 4.20
C THR A 19 -2.72 -52.05 5.44
N ILE A 20 -1.59 -52.10 6.11
CA ILE A 20 -1.29 -51.23 7.25
C ILE A 20 -1.01 -49.79 6.76
N LEU A 21 -0.32 -49.61 5.61
CA LEU A 21 -0.03 -48.30 5.05
C LEU A 21 -1.31 -47.64 4.52
N ALA A 22 -2.23 -48.39 3.89
CA ALA A 22 -3.51 -47.89 3.45
C ALA A 22 -4.45 -47.50 4.61
N GLY A 23 -4.42 -48.25 5.71
CA GLY A 23 -5.15 -47.89 6.92
C GLY A 23 -4.63 -46.63 7.62
N LEU A 24 -3.29 -46.43 7.62
CA LEU A 24 -2.69 -45.23 8.18
C LEU A 24 -2.96 -43.98 7.31
N VAL A 25 -2.91 -44.10 5.99
CA VAL A 25 -3.22 -42.99 5.07
C VAL A 25 -4.69 -42.61 5.13
N LEU A 26 -5.61 -43.58 5.22
CA LEU A 26 -7.03 -43.31 5.41
C LEU A 26 -7.35 -42.73 6.79
N GLY A 27 -6.61 -43.12 7.83
CA GLY A 27 -6.71 -42.54 9.16
C GLY A 27 -6.24 -41.09 9.22
N ILE A 28 -5.12 -40.80 8.57
CA ILE A 28 -4.54 -39.41 8.48
C ILE A 28 -5.47 -38.53 7.61
N LEU A 29 -6.00 -39.03 6.50
CA LEU A 29 -6.95 -38.28 5.68
C LEU A 29 -8.29 -38.08 6.39
N GLY A 30 -8.72 -39.02 7.21
CA GLY A 30 -9.93 -38.89 8.05
C GLY A 30 -9.73 -37.87 9.18
N ILE A 31 -8.53 -37.81 9.80
CA ILE A 31 -8.19 -36.82 10.84
C ILE A 31 -7.99 -35.45 10.21
N MET A 32 -7.34 -35.34 9.04
CA MET A 32 -7.23 -34.07 8.31
C MET A 32 -8.60 -33.58 7.81
N GLY A 33 -9.46 -34.46 7.33
CA GLY A 33 -10.84 -34.13 6.94
C GLY A 33 -11.72 -33.71 8.12
N ALA A 34 -11.56 -34.32 9.29
CA ALA A 34 -12.26 -33.94 10.51
C ALA A 34 -11.74 -32.64 11.12
N VAL A 35 -10.42 -32.37 11.02
CA VAL A 35 -9.82 -31.11 11.47
C VAL A 35 -10.18 -29.96 10.53
N THR A 36 -10.24 -30.19 9.21
CA THR A 36 -10.70 -29.19 8.25
C THR A 36 -12.22 -28.97 8.32
N ALA A 37 -13.04 -29.99 8.52
CA ALA A 37 -14.46 -29.82 8.71
C ALA A 37 -14.81 -29.13 10.05
N SER A 38 -14.10 -29.45 11.14
CA SER A 38 -14.25 -28.74 12.42
C SER A 38 -13.80 -27.27 12.34
N LYS A 39 -12.71 -26.98 11.61
CA LYS A 39 -12.30 -25.59 11.35
C LYS A 39 -13.32 -24.86 10.48
N THR A 40 -13.88 -25.50 9.46
CA THR A 40 -14.87 -24.86 8.57
C THR A 40 -16.20 -24.57 9.28
N GLU A 41 -16.65 -25.43 10.20
CA GLU A 41 -17.89 -25.18 10.94
C GLU A 41 -17.78 -24.06 11.97
N THR A 42 -16.61 -23.86 12.59
CA THR A 42 -16.38 -22.75 13.52
C THR A 42 -16.16 -21.42 12.80
N PHE A 43 -15.67 -21.43 11.56
CA PHE A 43 -15.43 -20.24 10.73
C PHE A 43 -16.61 -19.85 9.84
N ALA A 44 -17.48 -20.80 9.47
CA ALA A 44 -18.70 -20.52 8.70
C ALA A 44 -19.70 -19.63 9.45
N ALA A 45 -19.57 -19.53 10.78
CA ALA A 45 -20.39 -18.63 11.60
C ALA A 45 -20.07 -17.14 11.42
N TYR A 46 -18.88 -16.79 10.88
CA TYR A 46 -18.51 -15.39 10.59
C TYR A 46 -18.74 -14.95 9.14
N ALA A 47 -19.09 -15.86 8.24
CA ALA A 47 -19.29 -15.59 6.81
C ALA A 47 -20.76 -15.41 6.39
N ALA A 48 -21.71 -15.64 7.29
CA ALA A 48 -23.10 -15.28 7.06
C ALA A 48 -23.26 -13.75 7.10
N ASP A 49 -24.20 -13.19 6.32
CA ASP A 49 -24.62 -11.80 6.45
C ASP A 49 -25.02 -11.56 7.91
N GLU A 50 -24.09 -11.03 8.71
CA GLU A 50 -24.36 -10.63 10.07
C GLU A 50 -25.46 -9.57 10.04
N PRO A 51 -26.46 -9.66 10.93
CA PRO A 51 -27.51 -8.66 10.97
C PRO A 51 -26.90 -7.27 11.20
N ALA A 52 -27.55 -6.26 10.62
CA ALA A 52 -27.15 -4.88 10.86
C ALA A 52 -27.12 -4.59 12.39
N PHE A 53 -26.10 -3.84 12.81
CA PHE A 53 -25.97 -3.38 14.20
C PHE A 53 -27.24 -2.64 14.62
N VAL A 54 -27.83 -3.08 15.70
CA VAL A 54 -28.98 -2.44 16.31
C VAL A 54 -28.52 -1.93 17.69
N PRO A 55 -28.56 -0.61 17.92
CA PRO A 55 -28.22 -0.04 19.21
C PRO A 55 -29.02 -0.69 20.34
N SER A 56 -28.35 -0.96 21.46
CA SER A 56 -29.01 -1.52 22.64
C SER A 56 -29.99 -0.50 23.24
N GLU A 57 -31.11 -0.98 23.76
CA GLU A 57 -32.02 -0.16 24.56
C GLU A 57 -31.45 0.16 25.96
N ILE A 58 -30.41 -0.56 26.40
CA ILE A 58 -29.72 -0.30 27.66
C ILE A 58 -28.82 0.92 27.46
N PRO A 59 -29.03 2.01 28.26
CA PRO A 59 -28.21 3.20 28.11
C PRO A 59 -26.73 2.90 28.37
N ALA A 60 -25.87 3.41 27.50
CA ALA A 60 -24.43 3.30 27.67
C ALA A 60 -23.92 4.21 28.84
N PRO A 61 -22.79 3.87 29.49
CA PRO A 61 -22.17 4.76 30.44
C PRO A 61 -21.67 6.04 29.78
N VAL A 62 -21.84 7.20 30.46
CA VAL A 62 -21.36 8.48 29.95
C VAL A 62 -20.03 8.81 30.61
N PHE A 63 -19.05 9.16 29.84
CA PHE A 63 -17.71 9.55 30.28
C PHE A 63 -17.69 11.04 30.63
N SER A 64 -17.16 11.41 31.81
CA SER A 64 -17.08 12.81 32.27
C SER A 64 -16.07 13.66 31.50
N VAL A 65 -15.12 12.99 30.80
CA VAL A 65 -14.08 13.62 29.99
C VAL A 65 -14.11 13.00 28.62
N GLU A 66 -14.10 13.83 27.58
CA GLU A 66 -14.06 13.34 26.18
C GLU A 66 -12.69 12.73 25.84
N ALA A 67 -12.66 11.84 24.83
CA ALA A 67 -11.41 11.33 24.29
C ALA A 67 -10.59 12.46 23.65
N GLY A 68 -9.27 12.43 23.76
CA GLY A 68 -8.43 13.49 23.22
C GLY A 68 -7.05 13.58 23.86
N PHE A 69 -6.40 14.75 23.67
CA PHE A 69 -5.06 15.06 24.15
C PHE A 69 -5.13 15.91 25.42
N TYR A 70 -4.35 15.52 26.44
CA TYR A 70 -4.31 16.17 27.75
C TYR A 70 -2.86 16.32 28.21
N GLU A 71 -2.55 17.42 28.91
CA GLU A 71 -1.20 17.71 29.41
C GLU A 71 -1.00 17.27 30.86
N GLU A 72 -2.08 17.03 31.62
CA GLU A 72 -2.07 16.66 33.03
C GLU A 72 -2.93 15.41 33.27
N ALA A 73 -2.47 14.57 34.19
CA ALA A 73 -3.27 13.45 34.70
C ALA A 73 -4.61 13.94 35.30
N PHE A 74 -5.64 13.16 35.11
CA PHE A 74 -6.98 13.49 35.61
C PHE A 74 -7.73 12.24 36.06
N VAL A 75 -8.88 12.49 36.69
CA VAL A 75 -9.78 11.45 37.16
C VAL A 75 -10.99 11.39 36.22
N LEU A 76 -11.25 10.22 35.65
CA LEU A 76 -12.39 9.96 34.78
C LEU A 76 -13.55 9.37 35.59
N GLU A 77 -14.69 10.03 35.54
CA GLU A 77 -15.93 9.52 36.09
C GLU A 77 -16.82 8.93 35.01
N LEU A 78 -17.45 7.79 35.29
CA LEU A 78 -18.45 7.16 34.44
C LEU A 78 -19.84 7.31 35.08
N THR A 79 -20.79 7.85 34.34
CA THR A 79 -22.18 7.86 34.80
C THR A 79 -22.75 6.44 34.68
N VAL A 80 -23.23 5.90 35.80
CA VAL A 80 -23.89 4.59 35.87
C VAL A 80 -25.38 4.78 35.61
N PRO A 81 -25.94 4.25 34.49
CA PRO A 81 -27.38 4.33 34.23
C PRO A 81 -28.19 3.62 35.32
N GLU A 82 -29.38 4.17 35.65
CA GLU A 82 -30.25 3.62 36.69
C GLU A 82 -30.60 2.15 36.39
N GLY A 83 -30.45 1.29 37.39
CA GLY A 83 -30.75 -0.13 37.27
C GLY A 83 -29.69 -0.96 36.57
N THR A 84 -28.49 -0.42 36.33
CA THR A 84 -27.38 -1.15 35.74
C THR A 84 -26.14 -1.15 36.63
N GLU A 85 -25.20 -2.04 36.29
CA GLU A 85 -23.80 -2.01 36.73
C GLU A 85 -22.94 -1.62 35.54
N VAL A 86 -21.83 -0.92 35.74
CA VAL A 86 -20.88 -0.60 34.68
C VAL A 86 -19.60 -1.42 34.85
N TYR A 87 -19.17 -2.03 33.77
CA TYR A 87 -17.92 -2.77 33.70
C TYR A 87 -17.00 -2.12 32.64
N TYR A 88 -15.67 -2.15 32.90
CA TYR A 88 -14.71 -1.55 31.95
C TYR A 88 -13.41 -2.35 31.86
N THR A 89 -12.66 -2.12 30.77
CA THR A 89 -11.33 -2.64 30.51
C THR A 89 -10.38 -1.51 30.09
N LEU A 90 -9.06 -1.74 30.24
CA LEU A 90 -8.01 -0.78 29.87
C LEU A 90 -6.99 -1.35 28.86
N ASP A 91 -7.20 -2.57 28.40
CA ASP A 91 -6.29 -3.30 27.51
C ASP A 91 -6.83 -3.47 26.08
N GLY A 92 -8.00 -2.89 25.80
CA GLY A 92 -8.68 -3.02 24.52
C GLY A 92 -9.63 -4.22 24.43
N SER A 93 -9.66 -5.12 25.41
CA SER A 93 -10.63 -6.22 25.44
C SER A 93 -12.08 -5.71 25.57
N VAL A 94 -13.03 -6.48 25.09
CA VAL A 94 -14.45 -6.20 25.29
C VAL A 94 -14.80 -6.44 26.76
N PRO A 95 -15.36 -5.45 27.49
CA PRO A 95 -15.70 -5.65 28.90
C PRO A 95 -16.88 -6.62 29.03
N VAL A 96 -16.64 -7.73 29.73
CA VAL A 96 -17.62 -8.77 30.02
C VAL A 96 -17.66 -9.01 31.52
N LYS A 97 -18.85 -9.01 32.14
CA LYS A 97 -19.01 -9.30 33.56
C LYS A 97 -18.27 -10.61 33.91
N ASP A 98 -17.48 -10.58 34.97
CA ASP A 98 -16.60 -11.67 35.42
C ASP A 98 -15.46 -12.03 34.45
N GLY A 99 -15.20 -11.21 33.40
CA GLY A 99 -14.05 -11.36 32.50
C GLY A 99 -12.71 -11.10 33.20
N THR A 100 -11.66 -11.79 32.81
CA THR A 100 -10.35 -11.78 33.49
C THR A 100 -9.72 -10.37 33.57
N GLN A 101 -9.92 -9.54 32.53
CA GLN A 101 -9.38 -8.18 32.43
C GLN A 101 -10.43 -7.11 32.72
N THR A 102 -11.65 -7.53 33.05
CA THR A 102 -12.78 -6.63 33.30
C THR A 102 -12.84 -6.21 34.75
N MET A 103 -13.03 -4.93 34.97
CA MET A 103 -13.22 -4.31 36.27
C MET A 103 -14.65 -3.78 36.42
N GLN A 104 -15.25 -3.96 37.56
CA GLN A 104 -16.52 -3.29 37.88
C GLN A 104 -16.23 -1.84 38.25
N TYR A 105 -16.95 -0.88 37.66
CA TYR A 105 -16.81 0.52 38.03
C TYR A 105 -17.49 0.80 39.36
N VAL A 106 -16.68 1.09 40.37
CA VAL A 106 -17.13 1.43 41.75
C VAL A 106 -16.52 2.74 42.24
N GLU A 107 -15.46 3.21 41.61
CA GLU A 107 -14.78 4.46 41.90
C GLU A 107 -14.20 5.06 40.60
N PRO A 108 -13.94 6.38 40.58
CA PRO A 108 -13.38 7.05 39.40
C PRO A 108 -12.05 6.46 38.97
N ILE A 109 -11.81 6.43 37.64
CA ILE A 109 -10.63 5.85 37.01
C ILE A 109 -9.53 6.92 36.91
N SER A 110 -8.34 6.63 37.45
CA SER A 110 -7.18 7.52 37.28
C SER A 110 -6.58 7.37 35.87
N ILE A 111 -6.52 8.47 35.12
CA ILE A 111 -5.86 8.55 33.82
C ILE A 111 -4.53 9.25 34.02
N GLU A 112 -3.46 8.46 33.96
CA GLU A 112 -2.10 8.89 34.30
C GLU A 112 -1.36 9.45 33.08
N LEU A 113 -0.23 10.12 33.32
CA LEU A 113 0.70 10.54 32.26
C LEU A 113 1.29 9.34 31.55
N CYS A 114 1.30 9.40 30.23
CA CYS A 114 1.75 8.36 29.31
C CYS A 114 3.00 8.78 28.51
N ASP A 115 3.91 9.56 29.11
CA ASP A 115 5.14 10.13 28.48
C ASP A 115 6.13 9.09 27.94
N GLY A 116 5.79 7.84 28.04
CA GLY A 116 6.55 6.69 27.61
C GLY A 116 6.47 5.58 28.65
N LYS A 117 6.28 4.37 28.19
CA LYS A 117 6.34 3.19 29.07
C LYS A 117 7.67 3.18 29.81
N LYS A 118 7.67 2.92 31.10
CA LYS A 118 8.90 2.76 31.89
C LYS A 118 9.88 1.85 31.17
N GLY A 119 10.88 2.45 30.51
CA GLY A 119 11.99 1.76 29.85
C GLY A 119 11.95 1.67 28.32
N SER A 120 10.84 1.91 27.63
CA SER A 120 10.78 1.86 26.16
C SER A 120 11.03 3.22 25.48
N GLY A 121 10.73 4.33 26.16
CA GLY A 121 10.76 5.67 25.56
C GLY A 121 9.66 5.94 24.54
N LEU A 122 8.74 4.97 24.33
CA LEU A 122 7.64 5.10 23.39
C LEU A 122 6.39 5.70 24.07
N PRO A 123 5.67 6.60 23.39
CA PRO A 123 4.41 7.12 23.89
C PRO A 123 3.35 6.01 23.97
N THR A 124 2.44 6.18 24.91
CA THR A 124 1.26 5.32 25.07
C THR A 124 0.02 6.17 25.27
N ALA A 125 -1.16 5.56 25.10
CA ALA A 125 -2.44 6.15 25.43
C ALA A 125 -3.19 5.23 26.41
N THR A 126 -4.11 5.79 27.18
CA THR A 126 -5.03 4.99 27.98
C THR A 126 -6.33 4.79 27.19
N VAL A 127 -6.63 3.54 26.87
CA VAL A 127 -7.90 3.15 26.25
C VAL A 127 -8.85 2.72 27.36
N VAL A 128 -10.04 3.31 27.41
CA VAL A 128 -11.12 2.88 28.32
C VAL A 128 -12.29 2.39 27.48
N ARG A 129 -12.63 1.11 27.63
CA ARG A 129 -13.86 0.54 27.07
C ARG A 129 -14.81 0.25 28.20
N ALA A 130 -16.06 0.71 28.12
CA ALA A 130 -17.03 0.54 29.20
C ALA A 130 -18.40 0.13 28.67
N VAL A 131 -19.12 -0.66 29.46
CA VAL A 131 -20.45 -1.18 29.12
C VAL A 131 -21.36 -1.19 30.33
N SER A 132 -22.62 -0.86 30.12
CA SER A 132 -23.68 -1.04 31.14
C SER A 132 -24.24 -2.46 31.05
N VAL A 133 -24.47 -3.09 32.20
CA VAL A 133 -25.04 -4.45 32.28
C VAL A 133 -26.20 -4.42 33.29
N THR A 134 -27.36 -4.92 32.90
CA THR A 134 -28.52 -5.05 33.78
C THR A 134 -28.35 -6.21 34.77
N PRO A 135 -29.11 -6.27 35.88
CA PRO A 135 -29.01 -7.34 36.88
C PRO A 135 -29.30 -8.74 36.33
N ASP A 136 -30.11 -8.83 35.26
CA ASP A 136 -30.43 -10.07 34.53
C ASP A 136 -29.40 -10.40 33.43
N GLY A 137 -28.32 -9.61 33.31
CA GLY A 137 -27.18 -9.91 32.46
C GLY A 137 -27.32 -9.44 31.02
N VAL A 138 -28.21 -8.50 30.71
CA VAL A 138 -28.31 -7.89 29.38
C VAL A 138 -27.30 -6.75 29.26
N TYR A 139 -26.54 -6.74 28.15
CA TYR A 139 -25.47 -5.76 27.87
C TYR A 139 -25.99 -4.60 27.04
N GLY A 140 -25.53 -3.40 27.39
CA GLY A 140 -25.60 -2.20 26.55
C GLY A 140 -24.53 -2.20 25.47
N ASP A 141 -24.47 -1.09 24.73
CA ASP A 141 -23.40 -0.87 23.77
C ASP A 141 -22.08 -0.51 24.47
N VAL A 142 -20.98 -1.02 23.95
CA VAL A 142 -19.64 -0.69 24.45
C VAL A 142 -19.27 0.71 23.98
N GLN A 143 -18.92 1.59 24.91
CA GLN A 143 -18.32 2.90 24.63
C GLN A 143 -16.81 2.79 24.74
N THR A 144 -16.10 3.40 23.82
CA THR A 144 -14.63 3.40 23.77
C THR A 144 -14.11 4.82 23.67
N ASN A 145 -13.21 5.20 24.56
CA ASN A 145 -12.50 6.48 24.51
C ASN A 145 -11.00 6.25 24.72
N THR A 146 -10.19 6.96 23.92
CA THR A 146 -8.73 6.96 24.06
C THR A 146 -8.24 8.30 24.59
N TYR A 147 -7.39 8.27 25.60
CA TYR A 147 -6.80 9.43 26.26
C TYR A 147 -5.29 9.43 26.08
N PHE A 148 -4.77 10.46 25.43
CA PHE A 148 -3.36 10.72 25.27
C PHE A 148 -2.97 11.79 26.30
N VAL A 149 -2.26 11.38 27.36
CA VAL A 149 -1.92 12.27 28.45
C VAL A 149 -0.42 12.41 28.56
N ALA A 150 0.11 13.52 28.05
CA ALA A 150 1.54 13.78 28.07
C ALA A 150 1.80 15.29 28.10
N ARG A 151 2.89 15.69 28.74
CA ARG A 151 3.31 17.09 28.71
C ARG A 151 3.61 17.49 27.28
N LYS A 152 2.98 18.59 26.81
CA LYS A 152 3.15 19.13 25.46
C LYS A 152 2.68 18.17 24.35
N MET A 153 1.58 17.50 24.58
CA MET A 153 1.02 16.53 23.62
C MET A 153 0.81 17.12 22.22
N THR A 154 0.36 18.37 22.14
CA THR A 154 0.18 19.09 20.87
C THR A 154 1.50 19.42 20.14
N GLU A 155 2.65 19.24 20.78
CA GLU A 155 3.96 19.38 20.14
C GLU A 155 4.51 18.03 19.62
N TRP A 156 3.81 16.89 19.84
CA TRP A 156 4.32 15.57 19.48
C TRP A 156 4.16 15.26 18.01
N TYR A 157 3.00 15.57 17.43
CA TYR A 157 2.71 15.22 16.05
C TYR A 157 2.07 16.37 15.29
N GLU A 158 2.64 16.72 14.16
CA GLU A 158 2.06 17.65 13.19
C GLU A 158 1.13 16.94 12.18
N VAL A 159 0.85 15.66 12.40
CA VAL A 159 -0.03 14.83 11.60
C VAL A 159 -1.11 14.24 12.49
N PRO A 160 -2.26 13.83 11.93
CA PRO A 160 -3.33 13.18 12.67
C PRO A 160 -2.87 11.93 13.42
N VAL A 161 -3.58 11.63 14.51
CA VAL A 161 -3.38 10.43 15.32
C VAL A 161 -4.60 9.52 15.21
N ILE A 162 -4.35 8.24 15.00
CA ILE A 162 -5.38 7.20 14.95
C ILE A 162 -5.23 6.31 16.17
N SER A 163 -6.32 6.11 16.91
CA SER A 163 -6.46 5.03 17.88
C SER A 163 -7.29 3.90 17.27
N LEU A 164 -6.69 2.73 17.15
CA LEU A 164 -7.34 1.52 16.69
C LEU A 164 -7.42 0.54 17.86
N VAL A 165 -8.64 0.23 18.30
CA VAL A 165 -8.89 -0.59 19.49
C VAL A 165 -9.65 -1.85 19.10
N ALA A 166 -9.06 -3.01 19.38
CA ALA A 166 -9.67 -4.31 19.12
C ALA A 166 -9.38 -5.26 20.28
N ASP A 167 -10.19 -6.30 20.42
CA ASP A 167 -9.95 -7.34 21.40
C ASP A 167 -8.54 -7.95 21.19
N PRO A 168 -7.70 -8.06 22.24
CA PRO A 168 -6.37 -8.66 22.12
C PRO A 168 -6.38 -10.07 21.53
N GLU A 169 -7.40 -10.89 21.80
CA GLU A 169 -7.54 -12.22 21.20
C GLU A 169 -7.80 -12.14 19.69
N ALA A 170 -8.57 -11.15 19.23
CA ALA A 170 -8.83 -10.90 17.81
C ALA A 170 -7.58 -10.40 17.07
N LEU A 171 -6.62 -9.79 17.77
CA LEU A 171 -5.35 -9.34 17.20
C LEU A 171 -4.25 -10.39 17.30
N TYR A 172 -4.05 -11.00 18.46
CA TYR A 172 -2.87 -11.79 18.80
C TYR A 172 -3.17 -13.24 19.18
N GLY A 173 -4.45 -13.65 19.26
CA GLY A 173 -4.84 -15.02 19.55
C GLY A 173 -4.20 -16.01 18.57
N GLU A 174 -3.76 -17.16 19.08
CA GLU A 174 -3.03 -18.16 18.26
C GLU A 174 -3.88 -18.67 17.08
N GLU A 175 -5.19 -18.86 17.27
CA GLU A 175 -6.09 -19.40 16.25
C GLU A 175 -6.86 -18.33 15.48
N THR A 176 -7.18 -17.20 16.11
CA THR A 176 -8.13 -16.21 15.59
C THR A 176 -7.49 -14.83 15.34
N GLY A 177 -6.32 -14.58 15.89
CA GLY A 177 -5.66 -13.28 15.81
C GLY A 177 -5.13 -12.96 14.42
N ILE A 178 -5.52 -11.80 13.87
CA ILE A 178 -5.11 -11.40 12.52
C ILE A 178 -3.61 -11.05 12.41
N ILE A 179 -2.99 -10.60 13.50
CA ILE A 179 -1.56 -10.30 13.55
C ILE A 179 -0.76 -11.61 13.71
N ALA A 180 -1.27 -12.56 14.48
CA ALA A 180 -0.66 -13.88 14.66
C ALA A 180 -0.74 -14.74 13.38
N ASN A 181 -1.82 -14.58 12.60
CA ASN A 181 -2.08 -15.32 11.36
C ASN A 181 -2.11 -14.36 10.14
N PRO A 182 -1.02 -13.68 9.81
CA PRO A 182 -1.05 -12.58 8.84
C PRO A 182 -1.26 -13.04 7.39
N GLU A 183 -1.01 -14.31 7.06
CA GLU A 183 -1.20 -14.86 5.71
C GLU A 183 -2.66 -15.14 5.38
N GLU A 184 -3.51 -15.22 6.40
CA GLU A 184 -4.92 -15.51 6.26
C GLU A 184 -5.68 -14.31 5.66
N LYS A 185 -6.63 -14.60 4.79
CA LYS A 185 -7.38 -13.62 3.98
C LYS A 185 -8.85 -13.96 4.00
N GLY A 186 -9.64 -13.05 3.43
CA GLY A 186 -11.07 -13.28 3.28
C GLY A 186 -11.90 -12.53 4.33
N ARG A 187 -13.22 -12.64 4.18
CA ARG A 187 -14.19 -12.01 5.06
C ARG A 187 -14.15 -12.59 6.48
N GLU A 188 -13.89 -13.85 6.60
CA GLU A 188 -13.79 -14.62 7.85
C GLU A 188 -12.62 -14.16 8.73
N TRP A 189 -11.65 -13.43 8.15
CA TRP A 189 -10.52 -12.83 8.86
C TRP A 189 -10.71 -11.33 9.13
N GLU A 190 -11.93 -10.83 9.03
CA GLU A 190 -12.27 -9.48 9.47
C GLU A 190 -12.61 -9.50 10.96
N ARG A 191 -12.03 -8.56 11.71
CA ARG A 191 -12.21 -8.45 13.17
C ARG A 191 -12.86 -7.14 13.54
N PRO A 192 -13.82 -7.14 14.49
CA PRO A 192 -14.38 -5.91 15.03
C PRO A 192 -13.30 -5.06 15.70
N ALA A 193 -13.34 -3.76 15.49
CA ALA A 193 -12.49 -2.78 16.14
C ALA A 193 -13.23 -1.46 16.34
N HIS A 194 -12.70 -0.62 17.18
CA HIS A 194 -13.13 0.77 17.30
C HIS A 194 -12.06 1.69 16.70
N PHE A 195 -12.48 2.62 15.87
CA PHE A 195 -11.61 3.55 15.13
C PHE A 195 -11.87 4.97 15.61
N GLU A 196 -10.84 5.63 16.14
CA GLU A 196 -10.86 7.05 16.48
C GLU A 196 -9.81 7.79 15.67
N TYR A 197 -10.16 8.97 15.17
CA TYR A 197 -9.27 9.85 14.43
C TYR A 197 -9.22 11.21 15.10
N PHE A 198 -8.01 11.65 15.43
CA PHE A 198 -7.74 12.89 16.13
C PHE A 198 -6.90 13.81 15.25
N LEU A 199 -7.29 15.09 15.20
CA LEU A 199 -6.45 16.13 14.60
C LEU A 199 -5.19 16.39 15.43
N PRO A 200 -4.15 17.00 14.87
CA PRO A 200 -2.92 17.30 15.61
C PRO A 200 -3.14 18.11 16.89
N GLU A 201 -4.14 18.98 16.93
CA GLU A 201 -4.55 19.75 18.11
C GLU A 201 -5.38 18.97 19.14
N GLY A 202 -5.69 17.70 18.87
CA GLY A 202 -6.35 16.77 19.79
C GLY A 202 -7.87 16.67 19.65
N ALA A 203 -8.49 17.39 18.73
CA ALA A 203 -9.91 17.24 18.46
C ALA A 203 -10.20 15.86 17.84
N ARG A 204 -11.16 15.12 18.41
CA ARG A 204 -11.61 13.85 17.85
C ARG A 204 -12.69 14.06 16.81
N GLU A 205 -12.36 13.83 15.55
CA GLU A 205 -13.28 14.00 14.41
C GLU A 205 -14.08 12.72 14.08
N ILE A 206 -13.49 11.54 14.34
CA ILE A 206 -14.16 10.27 14.07
C ILE A 206 -14.11 9.39 15.32
N SER A 207 -15.22 8.74 15.61
CA SER A 207 -15.36 7.69 16.62
C SER A 207 -16.44 6.73 16.11
N MET A 208 -16.05 5.52 15.69
CA MET A 208 -16.98 4.53 15.15
C MET A 208 -16.45 3.10 15.26
N ASN A 209 -17.37 2.14 15.27
CA ASN A 209 -16.99 0.74 15.16
C ASN A 209 -16.79 0.34 13.70
N VAL A 210 -15.77 -0.47 13.44
CA VAL A 210 -15.31 -0.86 12.11
C VAL A 210 -14.91 -2.33 12.09
N GLY A 211 -14.80 -2.90 10.88
CA GLY A 211 -14.08 -4.14 10.66
C GLY A 211 -12.64 -3.85 10.25
N ILE A 212 -11.69 -4.67 10.70
CA ILE A 212 -10.28 -4.57 10.29
C ILE A 212 -9.75 -5.88 9.74
N ARG A 213 -8.90 -5.78 8.72
CA ARG A 213 -8.12 -6.91 8.16
C ARG A 213 -6.69 -6.47 7.90
N ILE A 214 -5.76 -7.43 7.89
CA ILE A 214 -4.41 -7.15 7.39
C ILE A 214 -4.47 -6.87 5.88
N ASN A 215 -3.80 -5.80 5.45
CA ASN A 215 -3.62 -5.44 4.05
C ASN A 215 -2.26 -5.93 3.53
N GLY A 216 -2.16 -6.14 2.22
CA GLY A 216 -0.94 -6.50 1.50
C GLY A 216 -0.89 -7.97 1.09
N ALA A 217 0.18 -8.31 0.40
CA ALA A 217 0.55 -9.67 0.01
C ALA A 217 1.83 -10.09 0.76
N TYR A 218 3.01 -9.82 0.22
CA TYR A 218 4.28 -10.15 0.85
C TYR A 218 4.51 -9.35 2.16
N SER A 219 4.11 -8.09 2.19
CA SER A 219 4.25 -7.19 3.35
C SER A 219 3.48 -7.63 4.61
N ARG A 220 2.59 -8.63 4.50
CA ARG A 220 1.91 -9.24 5.66
C ARG A 220 2.87 -9.90 6.65
N ARG A 221 4.08 -10.26 6.20
CA ARG A 221 5.13 -10.90 7.01
C ARG A 221 5.90 -9.92 7.88
N PHE A 222 5.86 -8.63 7.55
CA PHE A 222 6.62 -7.62 8.29
C PHE A 222 6.00 -7.38 9.67
N GLU A 223 6.80 -6.91 10.62
CA GLU A 223 6.32 -6.62 11.97
C GLU A 223 5.26 -5.54 11.96
N MET A 224 5.52 -4.41 11.29
CA MET A 224 4.56 -3.34 11.08
C MET A 224 3.65 -3.67 9.90
N LYS A 225 2.43 -4.11 10.20
CA LYS A 225 1.44 -4.50 9.22
C LYS A 225 0.60 -3.31 8.78
N SER A 226 0.14 -3.35 7.54
CA SER A 226 -0.89 -2.46 7.02
C SER A 226 -2.28 -3.04 7.31
N PHE A 227 -3.27 -2.17 7.50
CA PHE A 227 -4.65 -2.58 7.77
C PHE A 227 -5.61 -2.07 6.69
N ARG A 228 -6.67 -2.85 6.42
CA ARG A 228 -7.89 -2.38 5.75
C ARG A 228 -8.94 -2.11 6.80
N ILE A 229 -9.55 -0.94 6.74
CA ILE A 229 -10.63 -0.52 7.62
C ILE A 229 -11.94 -0.55 6.82
N TYR A 230 -12.96 -1.19 7.36
CA TYR A 230 -14.26 -1.34 6.71
C TYR A 230 -15.36 -0.74 7.56
N ALA A 231 -16.08 0.23 7.01
CA ALA A 231 -17.32 0.75 7.57
C ALA A 231 -18.49 -0.10 7.09
N ARG A 232 -19.09 -0.86 7.99
CA ARG A 232 -20.20 -1.79 7.69
C ARG A 232 -21.33 -1.63 8.68
N GLU A 233 -22.54 -1.91 8.22
CA GLU A 233 -23.76 -1.81 9.03
C GLU A 233 -23.85 -2.85 10.17
N GLU A 234 -23.04 -3.88 10.13
CA GLU A 234 -22.96 -4.89 11.21
C GLU A 234 -22.12 -4.42 12.40
N TYR A 235 -21.26 -3.41 12.22
CA TYR A 235 -20.40 -2.88 13.30
C TYR A 235 -20.94 -1.59 13.91
N ASP A 236 -21.61 -0.76 13.10
CA ASP A 236 -22.04 0.57 13.50
C ASP A 236 -23.30 0.99 12.73
N THR A 237 -24.05 1.93 13.30
CA THR A 237 -25.14 2.62 12.59
C THR A 237 -24.61 3.44 11.41
N GLN A 238 -23.36 3.88 11.46
CA GLN A 238 -22.66 4.56 10.37
C GLN A 238 -22.15 3.53 9.36
N LYS A 239 -22.67 3.60 8.13
CA LYS A 239 -22.31 2.68 7.04
C LYS A 239 -21.14 3.15 6.19
N SER A 240 -20.49 4.25 6.58
CA SER A 240 -19.34 4.87 5.90
C SER A 240 -18.57 5.74 6.86
N ILE A 241 -17.27 5.87 6.64
CA ILE A 241 -16.44 6.89 7.23
C ILE A 241 -16.73 8.17 6.47
N ASN A 242 -17.24 9.19 7.17
CA ASN A 242 -17.62 10.47 6.55
C ASN A 242 -16.63 11.52 7.04
N TYR A 243 -15.57 11.73 6.27
CA TYR A 243 -14.51 12.70 6.58
C TYR A 243 -13.67 12.99 5.34
N ASP A 244 -13.27 14.23 5.14
CA ASP A 244 -12.34 14.64 4.10
C ASP A 244 -10.89 14.45 4.57
N PHE A 245 -10.32 13.28 4.28
CA PHE A 245 -8.94 12.97 4.65
C PHE A 245 -7.91 13.65 3.75
N PHE A 246 -8.29 14.11 2.56
CA PHE A 246 -7.35 14.33 1.46
C PHE A 246 -7.34 15.75 0.91
N SER A 247 -8.04 16.70 1.52
CA SER A 247 -8.11 18.09 1.07
C SER A 247 -6.75 18.79 0.96
N GLU A 248 -5.80 18.42 1.81
CA GLU A 248 -4.43 18.97 1.84
C GLU A 248 -3.38 18.00 1.27
N SER A 249 -3.80 16.92 0.64
CA SER A 249 -2.89 15.93 0.06
C SER A 249 -2.17 16.48 -1.18
N LEU A 250 -0.92 16.09 -1.36
CA LEU A 250 -0.20 16.32 -2.64
C LEU A 250 -0.86 15.56 -3.81
N ILE A 251 -1.67 14.55 -3.49
CA ILE A 251 -2.46 13.78 -4.45
C ILE A 251 -3.92 13.98 -4.05
N PRO A 252 -4.55 15.08 -4.47
CA PRO A 252 -5.94 15.34 -4.12
C PRO A 252 -6.87 14.32 -4.79
N ALA A 253 -7.91 13.93 -4.08
CA ALA A 253 -8.99 13.17 -4.68
C ALA A 253 -9.80 14.08 -5.61
N VAL A 254 -9.60 13.96 -6.91
CA VAL A 254 -10.26 14.79 -7.93
C VAL A 254 -11.17 13.96 -8.82
N GLU A 255 -12.29 14.53 -9.22
CA GLU A 255 -13.08 13.99 -10.33
C GLU A 255 -12.36 14.22 -11.66
N LYS A 256 -12.38 13.24 -12.54
CA LYS A 256 -11.68 13.29 -13.83
C LYS A 256 -12.33 14.24 -14.85
N ASN A 257 -13.53 14.72 -14.59
CA ASN A 257 -14.20 15.74 -15.40
C ASN A 257 -13.65 17.18 -15.20
N GLY A 258 -12.60 17.35 -14.38
CA GLY A 258 -11.92 18.62 -14.15
C GLY A 258 -12.50 19.44 -12.99
N GLU A 259 -13.49 18.95 -12.28
CA GLU A 259 -13.95 19.54 -11.02
C GLU A 259 -13.23 18.87 -9.84
N GLN A 260 -12.68 19.68 -8.94
CA GLN A 260 -12.21 19.17 -7.66
C GLN A 260 -13.44 18.78 -6.83
N LYS A 261 -13.57 17.48 -6.57
CA LYS A 261 -14.54 16.98 -5.62
C LYS A 261 -13.80 16.32 -4.48
N ASN A 262 -13.95 16.86 -3.30
CA ASN A 262 -13.48 16.18 -2.11
C ASN A 262 -14.35 14.94 -1.89
N ILE A 263 -13.73 13.78 -1.92
CA ILE A 263 -14.40 12.55 -1.55
C ILE A 263 -14.40 12.48 -0.02
N GLU A 264 -15.57 12.63 0.55
CA GLU A 264 -15.80 12.69 2.00
C GLU A 264 -16.44 11.41 2.55
N LYS A 265 -16.67 10.40 1.71
CA LYS A 265 -17.44 9.23 2.09
C LYS A 265 -16.79 7.93 1.63
N PHE A 266 -16.22 7.20 2.59
CA PHE A 266 -15.50 5.97 2.33
C PHE A 266 -16.19 4.76 2.96
N LYS A 267 -16.40 3.71 2.19
CA LYS A 267 -16.80 2.38 2.70
C LYS A 267 -15.61 1.62 3.27
N ARG A 268 -14.43 1.93 2.79
CA ARG A 268 -13.17 1.30 3.18
C ARG A 268 -12.00 2.26 2.90
N ILE A 269 -11.02 2.21 3.77
CA ILE A 269 -9.73 2.89 3.60
C ILE A 269 -8.61 1.91 3.93
N ILE A 270 -7.40 2.24 3.51
CA ILE A 270 -6.19 1.50 3.86
C ILE A 270 -5.36 2.34 4.82
N LEU A 271 -4.87 1.75 5.88
CA LEU A 271 -3.76 2.26 6.68
C LEU A 271 -2.50 1.54 6.20
N ARG A 272 -1.73 2.18 5.31
CA ARG A 272 -0.56 1.58 4.65
C ARG A 272 0.72 1.93 5.39
N GLY A 273 1.44 0.92 5.87
CA GLY A 273 2.83 1.06 6.34
C GLY A 273 3.81 1.21 5.17
N GLY A 274 5.10 1.30 5.49
CA GLY A 274 6.15 1.50 4.49
C GLY A 274 6.36 0.36 3.48
N GLY A 275 5.48 -0.65 3.43
CA GLY A 275 5.58 -1.74 2.47
C GLY A 275 6.96 -2.40 2.48
N ASN A 276 7.52 -2.65 1.29
CA ASN A 276 8.85 -3.25 1.13
C ASN A 276 10.01 -2.33 1.56
N GLU A 277 9.79 -1.04 1.74
CA GLU A 277 10.77 -0.14 2.36
C GLU A 277 11.17 -0.63 3.77
N SER A 278 10.22 -1.24 4.50
CA SER A 278 10.47 -1.81 5.82
C SER A 278 11.35 -3.05 5.76
N ASP A 279 11.20 -3.91 4.73
CA ASP A 279 12.05 -5.07 4.50
C ASP A 279 13.46 -4.67 4.08
N ALA A 280 13.57 -3.71 3.18
CA ALA A 280 14.84 -3.17 2.72
C ALA A 280 15.60 -2.37 3.81
N TRP A 281 14.93 -2.02 4.92
CA TRP A 281 15.44 -1.10 5.94
C TRP A 281 15.75 0.32 5.40
N GLU A 282 15.19 0.64 4.23
CA GLU A 282 15.37 1.92 3.54
C GLU A 282 14.11 2.79 3.68
N VAL A 283 13.55 2.80 4.87
CA VAL A 283 12.23 3.38 5.16
C VAL A 283 12.24 4.89 4.96
N THR A 284 11.38 5.36 4.08
CA THR A 284 11.00 6.77 3.93
C THR A 284 9.51 6.98 4.16
N PHE A 285 8.69 5.93 4.01
CA PHE A 285 7.22 5.89 4.03
C PHE A 285 6.54 6.55 2.82
N PHE A 286 7.28 7.12 1.88
CA PHE A 286 6.69 7.94 0.85
C PHE A 286 7.12 7.62 -0.60
N ARG A 287 7.92 6.58 -0.90
CA ARG A 287 8.29 6.27 -2.29
C ARG A 287 7.08 6.09 -3.20
N ASP A 288 6.08 5.31 -2.76
CA ASP A 288 4.82 5.14 -3.48
C ASP A 288 4.05 6.47 -3.64
N ILE A 289 4.03 7.29 -2.59
CA ILE A 289 3.39 8.61 -2.61
C ILE A 289 4.12 9.56 -3.57
N LEU A 290 5.46 9.60 -3.48
CA LEU A 290 6.29 10.41 -4.38
C LEU A 290 6.01 10.04 -5.83
N THR A 291 6.08 8.74 -6.17
CA THR A 291 5.81 8.25 -7.52
C THR A 291 4.48 8.77 -8.05
N GLN A 292 3.41 8.55 -7.30
CA GLN A 292 2.07 8.95 -7.72
C GLN A 292 1.90 10.48 -7.76
N SER A 293 2.50 11.24 -6.82
CA SER A 293 2.38 12.70 -6.78
C SER A 293 2.94 13.40 -8.02
N LEU A 294 3.89 12.76 -8.70
CA LEU A 294 4.43 13.29 -9.95
C LEU A 294 3.42 13.31 -11.09
N MET A 295 2.36 12.51 -11.03
CA MET A 295 1.38 12.39 -12.11
C MET A 295 0.06 13.12 -11.84
N VAL A 296 0.01 13.95 -10.82
CA VAL A 296 -1.15 14.80 -10.57
C VAL A 296 -1.44 15.70 -11.77
N GLY A 297 -2.68 15.71 -12.23
CA GLY A 297 -3.12 16.46 -13.41
C GLY A 297 -2.89 15.75 -14.75
N THR A 298 -2.51 14.47 -14.74
CA THR A 298 -2.45 13.61 -15.93
C THR A 298 -3.71 12.75 -16.09
N SER A 299 -3.68 11.82 -17.04
CA SER A 299 -4.76 10.86 -17.30
C SER A 299 -4.83 9.69 -16.29
N LEU A 300 -3.87 9.58 -15.37
CA LEU A 300 -3.77 8.44 -14.47
C LEU A 300 -4.70 8.53 -13.26
N ASP A 301 -5.19 7.40 -12.82
CA ASP A 301 -5.84 7.22 -11.54
C ASP A 301 -4.80 7.08 -10.46
N LEU A 302 -4.88 7.92 -9.42
CA LEU A 302 -3.89 8.04 -8.37
C LEU A 302 -4.57 7.90 -7.01
N GLN A 303 -3.85 7.33 -6.03
CA GLN A 303 -4.35 7.19 -4.66
C GLN A 303 -3.95 8.40 -3.82
N SER A 304 -4.92 9.11 -3.31
CA SER A 304 -4.70 10.14 -2.30
C SER A 304 -4.10 9.57 -1.01
N TYR A 305 -3.47 10.41 -0.20
CA TYR A 305 -2.83 9.98 1.04
C TYR A 305 -2.95 11.02 2.16
N GLN A 306 -2.96 10.54 3.38
CA GLN A 306 -2.80 11.33 4.60
C GLN A 306 -1.90 10.55 5.57
N PRO A 307 -0.70 11.04 5.94
CA PRO A 307 0.10 10.38 6.95
C PRO A 307 -0.57 10.48 8.32
N ALA A 308 -0.46 9.44 9.12
CA ALA A 308 -0.98 9.41 10.49
C ALA A 308 -0.07 8.59 11.40
N VAL A 309 -0.04 8.95 12.68
CA VAL A 309 0.55 8.13 13.73
C VAL A 309 -0.56 7.23 14.28
N VAL A 310 -0.28 5.93 14.33
CA VAL A 310 -1.28 4.93 14.75
C VAL A 310 -0.89 4.33 16.10
N PHE A 311 -1.88 4.27 16.99
CA PHE A 311 -1.82 3.52 18.24
C PHE A 311 -2.77 2.32 18.14
N LEU A 312 -2.29 1.16 18.57
CA LEU A 312 -3.07 -0.07 18.62
C LEU A 312 -3.25 -0.48 20.10
N ASN A 313 -4.49 -0.50 20.57
CA ASN A 313 -4.82 -0.73 21.98
C ASN A 313 -4.01 0.18 22.93
N GLY A 314 -3.84 1.45 22.57
CA GLY A 314 -3.13 2.46 23.34
C GLY A 314 -1.61 2.38 23.27
N GLU A 315 -1.02 1.43 22.55
CA GLU A 315 0.42 1.36 22.33
C GLU A 315 0.80 1.97 20.97
N PHE A 316 1.87 2.78 20.93
CA PHE A 316 2.39 3.28 19.66
C PHE A 316 2.60 2.10 18.72
N TYR A 317 1.94 2.14 17.57
CA TYR A 317 2.05 1.09 16.56
C TYR A 317 3.02 1.46 15.44
N GLY A 318 2.90 2.65 14.88
CA GLY A 318 3.79 3.12 13.84
C GLY A 318 3.21 4.28 13.03
N ILE A 319 3.89 4.61 11.93
CA ILE A 319 3.45 5.60 10.96
C ILE A 319 2.76 4.85 9.83
N LEU A 320 1.51 5.16 9.58
CA LEU A 320 0.72 4.56 8.50
C LEU A 320 0.07 5.67 7.68
N ASN A 321 0.05 5.50 6.37
CA ASN A 321 -0.64 6.41 5.47
C ASN A 321 -2.09 5.97 5.29
N ILE A 322 -3.04 6.85 5.58
CA ILE A 322 -4.42 6.66 5.14
C ILE A 322 -4.38 6.76 3.61
N ARG A 323 -4.91 5.75 2.92
CA ARG A 323 -4.95 5.67 1.46
C ARG A 323 -6.36 5.28 1.01
N GLU A 324 -6.75 5.78 -0.14
CA GLU A 324 -7.85 5.20 -0.88
C GLU A 324 -7.51 3.75 -1.26
N ARG A 325 -8.52 2.93 -1.43
CA ARG A 325 -8.35 1.61 -2.04
C ARG A 325 -8.83 1.67 -3.49
N MET A 326 -7.94 1.45 -4.44
CA MET A 326 -8.29 1.28 -5.85
C MET A 326 -9.12 0.01 -6.02
N ASP A 327 -10.40 0.18 -6.27
CA ASP A 327 -11.39 -0.87 -6.48
C ASP A 327 -12.63 -0.30 -7.20
N ASP A 328 -13.68 -1.12 -7.34
CA ASP A 328 -14.95 -0.72 -7.93
C ASP A 328 -15.54 0.57 -7.33
N ARG A 329 -15.39 0.77 -6.03
CA ARG A 329 -15.95 1.93 -5.31
C ARG A 329 -15.11 3.18 -5.48
N TYR A 330 -13.79 3.03 -5.57
CA TYR A 330 -12.89 4.13 -5.91
C TYR A 330 -13.28 4.72 -7.27
N LEU A 331 -13.34 3.85 -8.29
CA LEU A 331 -13.69 4.27 -9.65
C LEU A 331 -15.11 4.84 -9.71
N ALA A 332 -16.07 4.20 -9.04
CA ALA A 332 -17.44 4.71 -8.98
C ALA A 332 -17.54 6.13 -8.37
N ALA A 333 -16.74 6.40 -7.32
CA ALA A 333 -16.71 7.71 -6.68
C ALA A 333 -16.03 8.77 -7.55
N HIS A 334 -14.89 8.44 -8.18
CA HIS A 334 -14.10 9.35 -9.01
C HIS A 334 -14.76 9.68 -10.36
N TYR A 335 -15.53 8.72 -10.93
CA TYR A 335 -16.18 8.87 -12.24
C TYR A 335 -17.69 9.06 -12.14
N ASN A 336 -18.24 9.12 -10.92
CA ASN A 336 -19.66 9.30 -10.67
C ASN A 336 -20.56 8.29 -11.40
N CYS A 337 -20.16 7.01 -11.37
CA CYS A 337 -20.89 5.90 -11.97
C CYS A 337 -21.31 4.87 -10.90
N ALA A 338 -22.09 3.86 -11.30
CA ALA A 338 -22.38 2.74 -10.41
C ALA A 338 -21.17 1.80 -10.33
N LYS A 339 -20.90 1.27 -9.15
CA LYS A 339 -19.77 0.34 -8.96
C LYS A 339 -19.96 -0.99 -9.72
N GLU A 340 -21.19 -1.34 -10.01
CA GLU A 340 -21.56 -2.51 -10.83
C GLU A 340 -21.23 -2.31 -12.32
N ASP A 341 -21.00 -1.07 -12.74
CA ASP A 341 -20.63 -0.69 -14.12
C ASP A 341 -19.11 -0.58 -14.30
N VAL A 342 -18.32 -1.16 -13.39
CA VAL A 342 -16.85 -1.15 -13.42
C VAL A 342 -16.32 -2.59 -13.49
N ALA A 343 -15.35 -2.83 -14.38
CA ALA A 343 -14.57 -4.05 -14.43
C ALA A 343 -13.09 -3.74 -14.19
N ILE A 344 -12.44 -4.52 -13.30
CA ILE A 344 -11.00 -4.42 -13.02
C ILE A 344 -10.35 -5.76 -13.33
N TYR A 345 -9.33 -5.70 -14.17
CA TYR A 345 -8.56 -6.84 -14.67
C TYR A 345 -7.23 -6.92 -13.93
N GLY A 346 -6.91 -8.09 -13.39
CA GLY A 346 -5.59 -8.45 -12.90
C GLY A 346 -4.91 -9.46 -13.82
N PHE A 347 -3.61 -9.63 -13.67
CA PHE A 347 -2.81 -10.52 -14.51
C PHE A 347 -2.00 -11.47 -13.63
N LYS A 348 -2.28 -12.76 -13.73
CA LYS A 348 -1.56 -13.80 -12.98
C LYS A 348 -0.51 -14.47 -13.86
N TYR A 349 0.69 -14.58 -13.33
CA TYR A 349 1.82 -15.26 -13.94
C TYR A 349 2.15 -16.52 -13.15
N GLU A 350 2.44 -17.63 -13.86
CA GLU A 350 3.01 -18.80 -13.21
C GLU A 350 4.41 -18.48 -12.70
N LYS A 351 4.69 -18.80 -11.43
CA LYS A 351 5.96 -18.48 -10.78
C LYS A 351 6.60 -19.75 -10.20
N ASP A 352 7.92 -19.82 -10.26
CA ASP A 352 8.71 -20.88 -9.62
C ASP A 352 8.74 -20.71 -8.08
N GLY A 353 9.42 -21.65 -7.40
CA GLY A 353 9.53 -21.63 -5.94
C GLY A 353 10.27 -20.40 -5.37
N ASP A 354 11.00 -19.69 -6.18
CA ASP A 354 11.72 -18.45 -5.86
C ASP A 354 10.92 -17.20 -6.26
N GLY A 355 9.70 -17.37 -6.78
CA GLY A 355 8.78 -16.29 -7.19
C GLY A 355 9.10 -15.69 -8.58
N LYS A 356 10.00 -16.29 -9.35
CA LYS A 356 10.32 -15.85 -10.71
C LYS A 356 9.27 -16.37 -11.69
N VAL A 357 8.84 -15.51 -12.61
CA VAL A 357 7.90 -15.88 -13.67
C VAL A 357 8.44 -17.02 -14.51
N ILE A 358 7.68 -18.10 -14.64
CA ILE A 358 7.94 -19.22 -15.55
C ILE A 358 7.41 -18.84 -16.91
N LEU A 359 8.30 -18.77 -17.90
CA LEU A 359 7.87 -18.53 -19.28
C LEU A 359 7.42 -19.85 -19.90
N PRO A 360 6.17 -19.96 -20.40
CA PRO A 360 5.71 -21.11 -21.11
C PRO A 360 6.40 -21.22 -22.49
N PRO A 361 6.25 -22.36 -23.21
CA PRO A 361 6.70 -22.52 -24.59
C PRO A 361 6.20 -21.39 -25.49
N GLU A 362 6.96 -21.13 -26.57
CA GLU A 362 6.57 -20.12 -27.55
C GLU A 362 5.22 -20.48 -28.18
N GLY A 363 4.28 -19.54 -28.14
CA GLY A 363 2.91 -19.69 -28.65
C GLY A 363 1.88 -20.03 -27.57
N GLU A 364 2.28 -20.19 -26.31
CA GLU A 364 1.37 -20.30 -25.16
C GLU A 364 1.29 -18.98 -24.40
N ASP A 365 0.15 -18.71 -23.78
CA ASP A 365 -0.08 -17.50 -22.99
C ASP A 365 0.81 -17.48 -21.74
N VAL A 366 1.41 -16.32 -21.46
CA VAL A 366 2.33 -16.11 -20.34
C VAL A 366 1.60 -15.71 -19.07
N PHE A 367 0.40 -15.21 -19.20
CA PHE A 367 -0.44 -14.73 -18.10
C PHE A 367 -1.89 -15.19 -18.26
N GLU A 368 -2.57 -15.27 -17.15
CA GLU A 368 -4.02 -15.47 -17.06
C GLU A 368 -4.68 -14.15 -16.69
N VAL A 369 -5.68 -13.71 -17.45
CA VAL A 369 -6.54 -12.60 -17.08
C VAL A 369 -7.46 -13.05 -15.95
N VAL A 370 -7.50 -12.30 -14.87
CA VAL A 370 -8.41 -12.54 -13.74
C VAL A 370 -9.23 -11.30 -13.46
N MET A 371 -10.46 -11.50 -12.97
CA MET A 371 -11.27 -10.37 -12.52
C MET A 371 -10.95 -10.08 -11.06
N GLU A 372 -10.46 -8.87 -10.79
CA GLU A 372 -10.36 -8.36 -9.42
C GLU A 372 -11.70 -7.78 -8.94
N GLU A 373 -12.44 -7.14 -9.84
CA GLU A 373 -13.81 -6.66 -9.62
C GLU A 373 -14.59 -6.74 -10.95
N GLY A 374 -15.91 -6.93 -10.89
CA GLY A 374 -16.79 -7.02 -12.05
C GLY A 374 -17.13 -8.46 -12.48
N PRO A 375 -17.92 -8.60 -13.56
CA PRO A 375 -18.39 -9.91 -14.01
C PRO A 375 -17.30 -10.72 -14.74
N GLU A 376 -17.26 -12.02 -14.52
CA GLU A 376 -16.25 -12.94 -15.07
C GLU A 376 -16.19 -12.94 -16.62
N GLU A 377 -17.32 -12.70 -17.28
CA GLU A 377 -17.39 -12.62 -18.73
C GLU A 377 -16.60 -11.49 -19.35
N GLU A 378 -16.25 -10.45 -18.58
CA GLU A 378 -15.44 -9.33 -19.03
C GLU A 378 -13.99 -9.71 -19.33
N LYS A 379 -13.49 -10.83 -18.84
CA LYS A 379 -12.18 -11.39 -19.25
C LYS A 379 -12.06 -11.48 -20.75
N GLY A 380 -13.11 -11.98 -21.42
CA GLY A 380 -13.12 -12.15 -22.86
C GLY A 380 -12.96 -10.83 -23.63
N PHE A 381 -13.43 -9.71 -23.08
CA PHE A 381 -13.22 -8.41 -23.71
C PHE A 381 -11.74 -7.99 -23.68
N PHE A 382 -11.08 -8.17 -22.52
CA PHE A 382 -9.65 -7.85 -22.43
C PHE A 382 -8.80 -8.77 -23.32
N GLU A 383 -9.09 -10.07 -23.32
CA GLU A 383 -8.40 -11.05 -24.15
C GLU A 383 -8.56 -10.72 -25.65
N GLU A 384 -9.79 -10.37 -26.10
CA GLU A 384 -10.03 -9.92 -27.48
C GLU A 384 -9.21 -8.67 -27.83
N ALA A 385 -9.19 -7.67 -26.94
CA ALA A 385 -8.45 -6.43 -27.14
C ALA A 385 -6.93 -6.66 -27.20
N TYR A 386 -6.41 -7.50 -26.31
CA TYR A 386 -5.00 -7.88 -26.27
C TYR A 386 -4.59 -8.65 -27.54
N ASP A 387 -5.36 -9.66 -27.92
CA ASP A 387 -5.14 -10.46 -29.13
C ASP A 387 -5.21 -9.59 -30.38
N PHE A 388 -6.17 -8.67 -30.43
CA PHE A 388 -6.28 -7.74 -31.55
C PHE A 388 -4.98 -6.94 -31.74
N VAL A 389 -4.41 -6.40 -30.67
CA VAL A 389 -3.18 -5.60 -30.74
C VAL A 389 -1.95 -6.45 -31.04
N THR A 390 -1.84 -7.63 -30.43
CA THR A 390 -0.62 -8.44 -30.49
C THR A 390 -0.53 -9.32 -31.75
N LEU A 391 -1.66 -9.73 -32.31
CA LEU A 391 -1.73 -10.60 -33.50
C LEU A 391 -1.85 -9.83 -34.84
N ASN A 392 -2.20 -8.54 -34.81
CA ASN A 392 -2.26 -7.70 -35.99
C ASN A 392 -1.01 -6.83 -36.14
N ASP A 393 -0.76 -6.36 -37.34
CA ASP A 393 0.36 -5.45 -37.63
C ASP A 393 -0.03 -4.00 -37.29
N MET A 394 0.40 -3.51 -36.15
CA MET A 394 0.12 -2.15 -35.70
C MET A 394 0.83 -1.07 -36.52
N SER A 395 1.76 -1.41 -37.44
CA SER A 395 2.27 -0.44 -38.41
C SER A 395 1.21 0.00 -39.43
N ASP A 396 0.13 -0.78 -39.60
CA ASP A 396 -1.04 -0.39 -40.37
C ASP A 396 -1.88 0.62 -39.61
N ALA A 397 -2.11 1.78 -40.21
CA ALA A 397 -2.86 2.88 -39.57
C ALA A 397 -4.30 2.49 -39.22
N ALA A 398 -4.98 1.65 -40.00
CA ALA A 398 -6.34 1.22 -39.72
C ALA A 398 -6.39 0.25 -38.52
N MET A 399 -5.39 -0.62 -38.37
CA MET A 399 -5.29 -1.50 -37.20
C MET A 399 -4.99 -0.70 -35.94
N TYR A 400 -4.11 0.29 -36.03
CA TYR A 400 -3.82 1.17 -34.91
C TYR A 400 -5.04 2.03 -34.51
N GLU A 401 -5.77 2.59 -35.48
CA GLU A 401 -7.01 3.34 -35.22
C GLU A 401 -8.04 2.45 -34.49
N LYS A 402 -8.21 1.21 -34.94
CA LYS A 402 -9.10 0.24 -34.29
C LYS A 402 -8.64 -0.12 -32.87
N ALA A 403 -7.34 -0.25 -32.62
CA ALA A 403 -6.80 -0.52 -31.28
C ALA A 403 -7.13 0.59 -30.27
N GLN A 404 -7.26 1.84 -30.73
CA GLN A 404 -7.65 2.98 -29.90
C GLN A 404 -9.15 2.97 -29.48
N GLU A 405 -9.96 2.09 -30.06
CA GLU A 405 -11.32 1.84 -29.59
C GLU A 405 -11.30 0.96 -28.33
N TYR A 406 -10.30 0.09 -28.17
CA TYR A 406 -10.14 -0.77 -26.99
C TYR A 406 -9.37 -0.09 -25.87
N PHE A 407 -8.26 0.61 -26.19
CA PHE A 407 -7.33 1.16 -25.21
C PHE A 407 -7.31 2.69 -25.23
N ASP A 408 -7.27 3.28 -24.04
CA ASP A 408 -6.92 4.70 -23.88
C ASP A 408 -5.40 4.85 -24.02
N ILE A 409 -4.96 5.29 -25.20
CA ILE A 409 -3.52 5.38 -25.53
C ILE A 409 -2.82 6.46 -24.70
N ASP A 410 -3.48 7.57 -24.37
CA ASP A 410 -2.90 8.63 -23.55
C ASP A 410 -2.65 8.11 -22.12
N ASN A 411 -3.62 7.40 -21.55
CA ASN A 411 -3.47 6.76 -20.24
C ASN A 411 -2.35 5.70 -20.25
N PHE A 412 -2.31 4.86 -21.30
CA PHE A 412 -1.27 3.84 -21.45
C PHE A 412 0.13 4.45 -21.53
N ILE A 413 0.30 5.53 -22.29
CA ILE A 413 1.59 6.24 -22.40
C ILE A 413 1.98 6.87 -21.06
N ASP A 414 1.06 7.58 -20.38
CA ASP A 414 1.33 8.19 -19.08
C ASP A 414 1.75 7.13 -18.04
N TYR A 415 1.07 5.98 -18.01
CA TYR A 415 1.39 4.86 -17.13
C TYR A 415 2.80 4.30 -17.40
N LEU A 416 3.14 4.03 -18.66
CA LEU A 416 4.47 3.58 -19.04
C LEU A 416 5.56 4.59 -18.69
N CYS A 417 5.32 5.87 -18.98
CA CYS A 417 6.26 6.94 -18.67
C CYS A 417 6.56 7.02 -17.17
N LEU A 418 5.54 6.89 -16.32
CA LEU A 418 5.70 6.91 -14.87
C LEU A 418 6.54 5.74 -14.37
N GLU A 419 6.14 4.51 -14.71
CA GLU A 419 6.78 3.29 -14.24
C GLU A 419 8.25 3.19 -14.69
N MET A 420 8.51 3.58 -15.93
CA MET A 420 9.87 3.66 -16.47
C MET A 420 10.69 4.74 -15.79
N TYR A 421 10.11 5.93 -15.53
CA TYR A 421 10.81 7.04 -14.89
C TYR A 421 11.17 6.72 -13.45
N CYS A 422 10.23 6.28 -12.65
CA CYS A 422 10.47 6.00 -11.23
C CYS A 422 11.36 4.76 -11.02
N GLY A 423 11.53 3.93 -12.05
CA GLY A 423 12.36 2.73 -12.02
C GLY A 423 11.80 1.66 -11.09
N ASN A 424 10.48 1.46 -11.13
CA ASN A 424 9.81 0.42 -10.36
C ASN A 424 10.27 -0.97 -10.81
N THR A 425 11.03 -1.66 -9.97
CA THR A 425 11.64 -2.95 -10.31
C THR A 425 10.73 -4.15 -10.03
N ASP A 426 9.59 -3.95 -9.39
CA ASP A 426 8.55 -4.97 -9.22
C ASP A 426 7.57 -5.01 -10.40
N TRP A 427 7.63 -4.05 -11.27
CA TRP A 427 6.87 -3.91 -12.50
C TRP A 427 7.73 -4.39 -13.72
N PRO A 428 7.17 -4.90 -14.84
CA PRO A 428 5.75 -4.92 -15.24
C PRO A 428 4.98 -6.22 -14.93
N HIS A 429 5.54 -7.18 -14.24
CA HIS A 429 4.93 -8.51 -14.02
C HIS A 429 4.25 -8.68 -12.65
N ASN A 430 4.29 -7.65 -11.81
CA ASN A 430 3.53 -7.51 -10.59
C ASN A 430 2.87 -6.13 -10.55
N ASN A 431 1.91 -5.94 -9.64
CA ASN A 431 1.27 -4.66 -9.36
C ASN A 431 0.77 -3.96 -10.63
N CYS A 432 0.15 -4.75 -11.50
CA CYS A 432 -0.38 -4.32 -12.78
C CYS A 432 -1.86 -4.68 -12.84
N GLU A 433 -2.72 -3.70 -12.88
CA GLU A 433 -4.16 -3.84 -13.04
C GLU A 433 -4.65 -2.85 -14.10
N ALA A 434 -5.69 -3.25 -14.82
CA ALA A 434 -6.38 -2.39 -15.76
C ALA A 434 -7.86 -2.36 -15.45
N TRP A 435 -8.57 -1.33 -15.89
CA TRP A 435 -9.99 -1.21 -15.68
C TRP A 435 -10.71 -0.63 -16.89
N ARG A 436 -12.01 -0.84 -16.96
CA ARG A 436 -12.89 -0.17 -17.90
C ARG A 436 -14.29 0.05 -17.31
N TYR A 437 -14.98 1.05 -17.85
CA TYR A 437 -16.41 1.21 -17.64
C TYR A 437 -17.18 0.22 -18.53
N ILE A 438 -18.15 -0.48 -17.94
CA ILE A 438 -18.96 -1.53 -18.61
C ILE A 438 -20.46 -1.17 -18.68
N GLY A 439 -20.85 0.01 -18.17
CA GLY A 439 -22.19 0.55 -18.34
C GLY A 439 -22.42 1.07 -19.77
N GLU A 440 -23.47 1.86 -19.96
CA GLU A 440 -23.76 2.50 -21.25
C GLU A 440 -22.69 3.54 -21.59
N PRO A 441 -21.87 3.35 -22.63
CA PRO A 441 -20.75 4.24 -22.92
C PRO A 441 -21.19 5.68 -23.26
N SER A 442 -20.38 6.65 -22.87
CA SER A 442 -20.53 8.06 -23.21
C SER A 442 -19.23 8.69 -23.72
N GLU A 443 -19.27 9.95 -24.14
CA GLU A 443 -18.05 10.68 -24.54
C GLU A 443 -17.27 11.24 -23.32
N GLU A 444 -17.80 11.07 -22.09
CA GLU A 444 -17.10 11.51 -20.88
C GLU A 444 -15.87 10.64 -20.61
N TYR A 445 -14.77 11.30 -20.23
CA TYR A 445 -13.54 10.61 -19.90
C TYR A 445 -13.76 9.57 -18.78
N GLY A 446 -13.30 8.34 -19.03
CA GLY A 446 -13.47 7.21 -18.10
C GLY A 446 -14.80 6.46 -18.26
N LEU A 447 -15.80 7.04 -18.95
CA LEU A 447 -17.10 6.39 -19.21
C LEU A 447 -17.26 5.96 -20.69
N ASP A 448 -16.19 5.98 -21.46
CA ASP A 448 -16.13 5.63 -22.88
C ASP A 448 -15.93 4.14 -23.18
N GLY A 449 -15.79 3.32 -22.12
CA GLY A 449 -15.62 1.87 -22.21
C GLY A 449 -14.21 1.41 -22.60
N LYS A 450 -13.21 2.30 -22.66
CA LYS A 450 -11.83 1.95 -22.97
C LYS A 450 -11.09 1.41 -21.76
N ILE A 451 -10.08 0.57 -22.03
CA ILE A 451 -9.17 0.01 -21.03
C ILE A 451 -8.17 1.08 -20.61
N ARG A 452 -8.01 1.26 -19.29
CA ARG A 452 -7.08 2.17 -18.60
C ARG A 452 -6.29 1.44 -17.52
N TRP A 453 -5.10 1.93 -17.18
CA TRP A 453 -4.21 1.31 -16.20
C TRP A 453 -4.30 2.04 -14.86
N LEU A 454 -4.26 1.27 -13.76
CA LEU A 454 -4.26 1.76 -12.39
C LEU A 454 -2.83 1.84 -11.84
N VAL A 455 -2.54 2.91 -11.09
CA VAL A 455 -1.22 3.11 -10.45
C VAL A 455 -1.34 2.80 -8.96
N PHE A 456 -0.69 1.73 -8.52
CA PHE A 456 -0.65 1.35 -7.10
C PHE A 456 0.63 0.55 -6.80
N ASP A 457 0.99 0.49 -5.51
CA ASP A 457 2.09 -0.33 -4.97
C ASP A 457 3.45 -0.07 -5.67
N THR A 458 3.78 1.22 -5.85
CA THR A 458 5.00 1.66 -6.53
C THR A 458 6.17 1.89 -5.57
N ASP A 459 6.23 1.23 -4.41
CA ASP A 459 7.29 1.40 -3.41
C ASP A 459 8.66 0.83 -3.84
N PHE A 460 8.72 -0.04 -4.85
CA PHE A 460 9.98 -0.51 -5.48
C PHE A 460 10.67 0.55 -6.35
N ALA A 461 10.17 1.77 -6.34
CA ALA A 461 10.70 2.90 -7.08
C ALA A 461 11.87 3.59 -6.37
N PHE A 462 12.49 4.57 -7.05
CA PHE A 462 13.51 5.46 -6.52
C PHE A 462 14.65 4.75 -5.79
N GLY A 463 15.15 3.65 -6.37
CA GLY A 463 16.37 2.98 -5.94
C GLY A 463 16.22 2.06 -4.73
N LEU A 464 15.01 1.63 -4.37
CA LEU A 464 14.81 0.64 -3.29
C LEU A 464 15.68 -0.60 -3.53
N TYR A 465 16.15 -1.23 -2.44
CA TYR A 465 17.12 -2.34 -2.45
C TYR A 465 18.47 -2.00 -3.10
N GLY A 466 18.89 -0.72 -3.02
CA GLY A 466 20.16 -0.28 -3.57
C GLY A 466 20.22 -0.30 -5.11
N ARG A 467 19.07 -0.23 -5.78
CA ARG A 467 19.01 -0.17 -7.23
C ARG A 467 19.64 1.12 -7.75
N SER A 468 20.42 0.98 -8.81
CA SER A 468 21.09 2.12 -9.44
C SER A 468 20.09 3.03 -10.15
N VAL A 469 20.37 4.33 -10.15
CA VAL A 469 19.64 5.29 -10.99
C VAL A 469 19.73 4.95 -12.48
N GLU A 470 20.76 4.20 -12.89
CA GLU A 470 20.98 3.75 -14.26
C GLU A 470 20.24 2.44 -14.60
N ASP A 471 19.65 1.78 -13.59
CA ASP A 471 18.84 0.58 -13.84
C ASP A 471 17.60 0.96 -14.66
N GLN A 472 17.37 0.20 -15.75
CA GLN A 472 16.40 0.55 -16.76
C GLN A 472 15.42 -0.60 -16.99
N VAL A 473 14.18 -0.39 -16.62
CA VAL A 473 13.09 -1.32 -16.95
C VAL A 473 12.81 -1.30 -18.45
N ILE A 474 12.92 -0.13 -19.07
CA ILE A 474 12.66 0.06 -20.52
C ILE A 474 13.52 -0.83 -21.41
N ASP A 475 14.80 -1.05 -21.06
CA ASP A 475 15.69 -1.97 -21.76
C ASP A 475 15.12 -3.38 -21.84
N SER A 476 14.46 -3.80 -20.76
CA SER A 476 13.86 -5.12 -20.65
C SER A 476 12.63 -5.27 -21.54
N MET A 477 11.87 -4.19 -21.70
CA MET A 477 10.65 -4.16 -22.50
C MET A 477 10.94 -4.12 -24.01
N VAL A 478 12.03 -3.50 -24.43
CA VAL A 478 12.33 -3.28 -25.86
C VAL A 478 13.33 -4.29 -26.42
N ALA A 479 14.28 -4.78 -25.61
CA ALA A 479 15.41 -5.60 -26.05
C ALA A 479 15.05 -7.07 -26.26
N ASP A 480 14.18 -7.36 -27.20
CA ASP A 480 13.73 -8.72 -27.54
C ASP A 480 14.83 -9.66 -28.05
N GLN A 481 15.92 -9.12 -28.60
CA GLN A 481 16.94 -9.92 -29.31
C GLN A 481 18.24 -10.12 -28.53
N ARG A 482 18.40 -9.56 -27.34
CA ARG A 482 19.69 -9.59 -26.60
C ARG A 482 19.64 -10.41 -25.30
N ARG A 483 18.49 -10.92 -24.87
CA ARG A 483 18.33 -11.77 -23.69
C ARG A 483 17.94 -13.18 -24.06
N GLU A 484 18.46 -14.16 -23.32
CA GLU A 484 18.08 -15.58 -23.46
C GLU A 484 16.58 -15.82 -23.19
N GLN A 485 15.91 -14.86 -22.50
CA GLN A 485 14.47 -14.89 -22.25
C GLN A 485 13.92 -13.45 -22.27
N PRO A 486 13.22 -13.03 -23.34
CA PRO A 486 12.56 -11.74 -23.40
C PRO A 486 11.38 -11.69 -22.40
N TYR A 487 11.11 -10.50 -21.85
CA TYR A 487 9.87 -10.31 -21.12
C TYR A 487 8.66 -10.48 -22.06
N ARG A 488 7.68 -11.24 -21.59
CA ARG A 488 6.45 -11.57 -22.34
C ARG A 488 5.20 -11.25 -21.50
N ASP A 489 5.31 -10.32 -20.55
CA ASP A 489 4.17 -9.81 -19.80
C ASP A 489 3.23 -8.99 -20.69
N VAL A 490 2.03 -8.76 -20.19
CA VAL A 490 0.96 -8.06 -20.90
C VAL A 490 1.39 -6.69 -21.42
N LEU A 491 2.04 -5.88 -20.58
CA LEU A 491 2.45 -4.52 -20.92
C LEU A 491 3.57 -4.50 -21.96
N THR A 492 4.56 -5.37 -21.81
CA THR A 492 5.68 -5.50 -22.75
C THR A 492 5.19 -5.90 -24.13
N CYS A 493 4.25 -6.85 -24.22
CA CYS A 493 3.70 -7.29 -25.51
C CYS A 493 2.89 -6.18 -26.19
N LEU A 494 2.04 -5.49 -25.45
CA LEU A 494 1.27 -4.35 -25.97
C LEU A 494 2.20 -3.22 -26.42
N PHE A 495 3.17 -2.82 -25.59
CA PHE A 495 4.11 -1.75 -25.91
C PHE A 495 4.91 -2.04 -27.19
N ARG A 496 5.45 -3.25 -27.34
CA ARG A 496 6.17 -3.68 -28.56
C ARG A 496 5.28 -3.67 -29.80
N ALA A 497 4.02 -4.08 -29.66
CA ALA A 497 3.08 -4.04 -30.76
C ALA A 497 2.80 -2.60 -31.19
N PHE A 498 2.52 -1.71 -30.25
CA PHE A 498 2.27 -0.30 -30.52
C PHE A 498 3.51 0.44 -31.06
N LEU A 499 4.72 0.11 -30.61
CA LEU A 499 5.96 0.70 -31.14
C LEU A 499 6.19 0.45 -32.64
N LYS A 500 5.48 -0.48 -33.27
CA LYS A 500 5.50 -0.64 -34.73
C LYS A 500 4.82 0.52 -35.46
N ASN A 501 3.95 1.27 -34.77
CA ASN A 501 3.23 2.41 -35.33
C ASN A 501 4.01 3.71 -35.12
N GLU A 502 4.32 4.43 -36.20
CA GLU A 502 5.06 5.70 -36.14
C GLU A 502 4.28 6.81 -35.40
N GLY A 503 2.94 6.80 -35.50
CA GLY A 503 2.08 7.73 -34.75
C GLY A 503 2.20 7.51 -33.24
N PHE A 504 2.13 6.26 -32.78
CA PHE A 504 2.35 5.91 -31.39
C PHE A 504 3.75 6.28 -30.90
N LYS A 505 4.81 5.95 -31.67
CA LYS A 505 6.18 6.34 -31.30
C LYS A 505 6.31 7.84 -31.10
N GLN A 506 5.76 8.63 -32.03
CA GLN A 506 5.81 10.08 -31.94
C GLN A 506 5.02 10.61 -30.74
N GLN A 507 3.86 10.03 -30.41
CA GLN A 507 3.04 10.38 -29.28
C GLN A 507 3.76 10.06 -27.96
N PHE A 508 4.28 8.83 -27.82
CA PHE A 508 5.08 8.39 -26.67
C PHE A 508 6.31 9.27 -26.45
N ARG A 509 7.09 9.51 -27.54
CA ARG A 509 8.25 10.39 -27.49
C ARG A 509 7.89 11.79 -27.00
N THR A 510 6.87 12.40 -27.62
CA THR A 510 6.47 13.77 -27.30
C THR A 510 6.01 13.87 -25.85
N ARG A 511 5.18 12.93 -25.41
CA ARG A 511 4.65 12.92 -24.04
C ARG A 511 5.75 12.68 -23.01
N PHE A 512 6.65 11.74 -23.23
CA PHE A 512 7.74 11.50 -22.29
C PHE A 512 8.69 12.70 -22.19
N LEU A 513 9.06 13.34 -23.30
CA LEU A 513 9.88 14.57 -23.29
C LEU A 513 9.16 15.73 -22.59
N GLU A 514 7.84 15.86 -22.76
CA GLU A 514 7.03 16.83 -22.03
C GLU A 514 7.13 16.57 -20.52
N LEU A 515 6.89 15.33 -20.08
CA LEU A 515 7.00 14.94 -18.67
C LEU A 515 8.40 15.17 -18.11
N LEU A 516 9.47 14.85 -18.86
CA LEU A 516 10.86 15.12 -18.44
C LEU A 516 11.18 16.62 -18.27
N ASN A 517 10.42 17.48 -18.95
CA ASN A 517 10.53 18.93 -18.82
C ASN A 517 9.58 19.55 -17.79
N THR A 518 8.58 18.81 -17.32
CA THR A 518 7.55 19.25 -16.37
C THR A 518 7.57 18.39 -15.10
N ASN A 519 6.74 17.36 -15.04
CA ASN A 519 6.49 16.51 -13.89
C ASN A 519 7.74 15.72 -13.43
N PHE A 520 8.58 15.31 -14.37
CA PHE A 520 9.83 14.58 -14.11
C PHE A 520 11.08 15.46 -14.16
N ARG A 521 10.91 16.79 -14.22
CA ARG A 521 12.04 17.72 -14.15
C ARG A 521 12.74 17.56 -12.80
N ALA A 522 14.05 17.30 -12.82
CA ALA A 522 14.83 16.98 -11.63
C ALA A 522 14.60 17.95 -10.45
N SER A 523 14.51 19.27 -10.70
CA SER A 523 14.26 20.24 -9.63
C SER A 523 12.86 20.12 -9.03
N TYR A 524 11.85 19.77 -9.83
CA TYR A 524 10.49 19.57 -9.35
C TYR A 524 10.38 18.27 -8.53
N VAL A 525 11.00 17.19 -9.01
CA VAL A 525 11.00 15.92 -8.28
C VAL A 525 11.75 16.05 -6.96
N VAL A 526 12.90 16.73 -6.95
CA VAL A 526 13.64 17.00 -5.69
C VAL A 526 12.82 17.84 -4.73
N GLU A 527 12.09 18.86 -5.21
CA GLU A 527 11.18 19.67 -4.40
C GLU A 527 10.10 18.80 -3.74
N LYS A 528 9.49 17.86 -4.50
CA LYS A 528 8.52 16.91 -3.95
C LYS A 528 9.13 15.96 -2.91
N VAL A 529 10.36 15.52 -3.10
CA VAL A 529 11.11 14.75 -2.08
C VAL A 529 11.29 15.57 -0.81
N GLU A 530 11.68 16.84 -0.93
CA GLU A 530 11.91 17.74 0.22
C GLU A 530 10.61 18.04 0.98
N GLU A 531 9.49 18.24 0.27
CA GLU A 531 8.16 18.40 0.88
C GLU A 531 7.76 17.16 1.71
N LEU A 532 7.90 15.97 1.14
CA LEU A 532 7.59 14.72 1.83
C LEU A 532 8.55 14.45 2.98
N GLU A 533 9.84 14.71 2.78
CA GLU A 533 10.86 14.56 3.82
C GLU A 533 10.54 15.44 5.03
N ALA A 534 10.09 16.67 4.84
CA ALA A 534 9.72 17.57 5.93
C ALA A 534 8.59 17.00 6.79
N ILE A 535 7.63 16.28 6.19
CA ILE A 535 6.52 15.64 6.90
C ILE A 535 6.97 14.39 7.67
N TYR A 536 7.71 13.49 7.01
CA TYR A 536 8.00 12.17 7.57
C TYR A 536 9.21 12.12 8.51
N ARG A 537 10.21 12.98 8.30
CA ARG A 537 11.44 13.00 9.12
C ARG A 537 11.18 13.13 10.62
N PRO A 538 10.29 14.03 11.11
CA PRO A 538 10.00 14.14 12.54
C PRO A 538 9.36 12.89 13.15
N LEU A 539 8.65 12.09 12.33
CA LEU A 539 7.82 10.97 12.80
C LEU A 539 8.59 9.66 13.01
N VAL A 540 9.81 9.53 12.44
CA VAL A 540 10.49 8.22 12.39
C VAL A 540 11.21 7.82 13.65
N ALA A 541 11.41 8.73 14.62
CA ALA A 541 12.16 8.45 15.85
C ALA A 541 11.53 7.32 16.68
N GLU A 542 10.22 7.39 16.93
CA GLU A 542 9.51 6.34 17.69
C GLU A 542 9.45 5.04 16.90
N LYS A 543 9.32 5.09 15.56
CA LYS A 543 9.38 3.89 14.71
C LYS A 543 10.69 3.16 14.91
N TYR A 544 11.81 3.88 14.95
CA TYR A 544 13.12 3.25 15.16
C TYR A 544 13.29 2.68 16.57
N LEU A 545 12.72 3.33 17.58
CA LEU A 545 12.69 2.78 18.95
C LEU A 545 11.91 1.46 19.03
N LYS A 546 10.84 1.31 18.25
CA LYS A 546 10.00 0.11 18.25
C LYS A 546 10.53 -1.02 17.38
N TYR A 547 10.93 -0.72 16.14
CA TYR A 547 11.23 -1.70 15.10
C TYR A 547 12.72 -1.77 14.75
N GLY A 548 13.54 -0.94 15.41
CA GLY A 548 14.97 -0.84 15.10
C GLY A 548 15.30 0.03 13.90
N GLU A 549 16.56 0.41 13.82
CA GLU A 549 17.14 1.17 12.74
C GLU A 549 18.32 0.40 12.15
N ARG A 550 18.37 0.25 10.84
CA ARG A 550 19.51 -0.33 10.14
C ARG A 550 20.29 0.73 9.36
N HIS A 551 19.58 1.66 8.74
CA HIS A 551 20.13 2.81 8.07
C HIS A 551 19.53 4.09 8.66
N PRO A 552 20.35 5.12 8.96
CA PRO A 552 19.85 6.41 9.40
C PRO A 552 18.88 7.03 8.40
N ILE A 553 17.86 7.71 8.90
CA ILE A 553 16.85 8.36 8.05
C ILE A 553 17.50 9.32 7.05
N ASP A 554 18.58 10.02 7.43
CA ASP A 554 19.34 10.90 6.56
C ASP A 554 19.90 10.16 5.34
N HIS A 555 20.36 8.92 5.51
CA HIS A 555 20.81 8.08 4.40
C HIS A 555 19.67 7.70 3.46
N ASN A 556 18.55 7.24 4.02
CA ASN A 556 17.40 6.82 3.24
C ASN A 556 16.81 7.98 2.42
N MET A 557 16.66 9.16 3.04
CA MET A 557 16.17 10.36 2.37
C MET A 557 17.15 10.84 1.29
N ALA A 558 18.48 10.81 1.58
CA ALA A 558 19.50 11.18 0.60
C ALA A 558 19.48 10.26 -0.63
N THR A 559 19.29 8.95 -0.44
CA THR A 559 19.20 7.98 -1.54
C THR A 559 18.08 8.35 -2.52
N VAL A 560 16.89 8.64 -2.01
CA VAL A 560 15.74 9.03 -2.86
C VAL A 560 16.00 10.37 -3.54
N ARG A 561 16.58 11.34 -2.83
CA ARG A 561 16.90 12.69 -3.37
C ARG A 561 17.95 12.61 -4.47
N ASP A 562 19.03 11.84 -4.26
CA ASP A 562 20.09 11.67 -5.24
C ASP A 562 19.58 10.95 -6.50
N TYR A 563 18.75 9.94 -6.33
CA TYR A 563 18.08 9.29 -7.45
C TYR A 563 17.22 10.28 -8.25
N ALA A 564 16.35 11.05 -7.57
CA ALA A 564 15.50 12.06 -8.19
C ALA A 564 16.31 13.12 -8.96
N ALA A 565 17.44 13.57 -8.41
CA ALA A 565 18.29 14.58 -9.04
C ALA A 565 18.95 14.10 -10.35
N LEU A 566 19.20 12.80 -10.50
CA LEU A 566 19.92 12.22 -11.63
C LEU A 566 19.01 11.57 -12.67
N ARG A 567 17.83 11.08 -12.26
CA ARG A 567 17.00 10.20 -13.09
C ARG A 567 16.55 10.81 -14.40
N THR A 568 16.16 12.08 -14.41
CA THR A 568 15.72 12.79 -15.63
C THR A 568 16.75 12.69 -16.75
N ARG A 569 18.04 12.87 -16.42
CA ARG A 569 19.12 12.77 -17.41
C ARG A 569 19.30 11.35 -17.91
N VAL A 570 19.19 10.36 -17.02
CA VAL A 570 19.29 8.94 -17.40
C VAL A 570 18.18 8.57 -18.37
N MET A 571 16.95 9.03 -18.10
CA MET A 571 15.80 8.72 -18.95
C MET A 571 15.89 9.32 -20.36
N ILE A 572 16.54 10.49 -20.54
CA ILE A 572 16.80 11.03 -21.87
C ILE A 572 17.68 10.08 -22.68
N ASN A 573 18.78 9.58 -22.08
CA ASN A 573 19.67 8.62 -22.73
C ASN A 573 18.93 7.30 -23.07
N CYS A 574 18.00 6.88 -22.21
CA CYS A 574 17.18 5.68 -22.44
C CYS A 574 16.25 5.86 -23.64
N LEU A 575 15.60 7.01 -23.73
CA LEU A 575 14.70 7.32 -24.86
C LEU A 575 15.44 7.38 -26.19
N GLU A 576 16.65 7.98 -26.23
CA GLU A 576 17.51 7.99 -27.41
C GLU A 576 17.76 6.58 -27.93
N TRP A 577 18.10 5.68 -27.02
CA TRP A 577 18.35 4.29 -27.36
C TRP A 577 17.09 3.53 -27.84
N VAL A 578 15.92 3.77 -27.19
CA VAL A 578 14.66 3.12 -27.54
C VAL A 578 14.13 3.56 -28.89
N LEU A 579 14.29 4.85 -29.19
CA LEU A 579 13.75 5.46 -30.40
C LEU A 579 14.75 5.50 -31.56
N ASP A 580 16.03 5.10 -31.33
CA ASP A 580 17.15 5.20 -32.27
C ASP A 580 17.34 6.65 -32.79
N GLU A 581 17.22 7.62 -31.90
CA GLU A 581 17.28 9.06 -32.18
C GLU A 581 18.26 9.78 -31.25
N ASP A 582 18.91 10.86 -31.72
CA ASP A 582 19.70 11.77 -30.90
C ASP A 582 18.79 12.88 -30.33
N LEU A 583 18.50 12.82 -29.03
CA LEU A 583 17.62 13.76 -28.33
C LEU A 583 18.40 14.84 -27.55
N HIS A 584 19.73 14.71 -27.40
CA HIS A 584 20.54 15.60 -26.55
C HIS A 584 20.56 17.05 -26.99
N GLU A 585 20.52 17.34 -28.27
CA GLU A 585 20.52 18.71 -28.76
C GLU A 585 19.23 19.48 -28.45
N ASN A 586 18.10 18.77 -28.30
CA ASN A 586 16.77 19.36 -28.16
C ASN A 586 16.15 19.23 -26.74
N ALA A 587 16.58 18.27 -25.94
CA ALA A 587 15.91 17.91 -24.69
C ALA A 587 16.31 18.77 -23.48
N LEU A 588 17.46 19.46 -23.52
CA LEU A 588 18.02 20.14 -22.36
C LEU A 588 17.96 21.68 -22.45
N SER A 589 16.91 22.25 -22.97
CA SER A 589 16.67 23.69 -22.88
C SER A 589 16.33 24.19 -21.45
N SER A 590 16.39 23.30 -20.45
CA SER A 590 16.06 23.64 -19.06
C SER A 590 17.14 24.53 -18.41
N PRO A 591 16.74 25.68 -17.83
CA PRO A 591 17.66 26.60 -17.13
C PRO A 591 18.38 25.97 -15.92
N VAL A 592 17.84 24.87 -15.38
CA VAL A 592 18.33 24.21 -14.16
C VAL A 592 19.66 23.50 -14.37
N LEU A 593 19.87 22.81 -15.51
CA LEU A 593 21.15 22.18 -15.82
C LEU A 593 22.25 23.22 -16.02
N LYS A 594 21.93 24.37 -16.62
CA LYS A 594 22.87 25.50 -16.71
C LYS A 594 23.23 26.06 -15.34
N THR A 595 22.34 26.02 -14.37
CA THR A 595 22.59 26.48 -12.99
C THR A 595 23.44 25.47 -12.21
N HIS A 596 23.16 24.17 -12.29
CA HIS A 596 23.99 23.13 -11.67
C HIS A 596 25.39 23.05 -12.32
N GLN A 597 25.50 23.17 -13.62
CA GLN A 597 26.81 23.28 -14.30
C GLN A 597 27.59 24.52 -13.85
N LYS A 598 26.91 25.64 -13.65
CA LYS A 598 27.55 26.86 -13.08
C LYS A 598 27.97 26.64 -11.63
N ILE A 599 27.19 25.94 -10.82
CA ILE A 599 27.54 25.60 -9.43
C ILE A 599 28.70 24.60 -9.42
N LEU A 600 28.67 23.53 -10.23
CA LEU A 600 29.80 22.59 -10.34
C LEU A 600 31.07 23.24 -10.84
N LEU A 601 30.99 24.10 -11.86
CA LEU A 601 32.11 24.90 -12.35
C LEU A 601 32.60 25.89 -11.29
N GLY A 602 31.69 26.47 -10.50
CA GLY A 602 32.05 27.32 -9.37
C GLY A 602 32.82 26.57 -8.28
N ILE A 603 32.36 25.39 -7.91
CA ILE A 603 33.02 24.50 -6.94
C ILE A 603 34.37 24.05 -7.48
N LEU A 604 34.46 23.66 -8.74
CA LEU A 604 35.70 23.25 -9.38
C LEU A 604 36.71 24.41 -9.42
N ALA A 605 36.27 25.64 -9.73
CA ALA A 605 37.08 26.84 -9.70
C ALA A 605 37.60 27.15 -8.29
N VAL A 606 36.77 27.00 -7.25
CA VAL A 606 37.20 27.19 -5.85
C VAL A 606 38.23 26.13 -5.45
N ILE A 607 38.06 24.86 -5.85
CA ILE A 607 39.04 23.80 -5.60
C ILE A 607 40.36 24.10 -6.30
N ILE A 608 40.34 24.50 -7.57
CA ILE A 608 41.53 24.85 -8.35
C ILE A 608 42.25 26.04 -7.70
N LEU A 609 41.52 27.09 -7.30
CA LEU A 609 42.10 28.26 -6.63
C LEU A 609 42.70 27.90 -5.26
N SER A 610 42.05 26.99 -4.52
CA SER A 610 42.54 26.51 -3.23
C SER A 610 43.83 25.71 -3.39
N VAL A 611 43.91 24.83 -4.39
CA VAL A 611 45.11 24.05 -4.72
C VAL A 611 46.25 24.98 -5.18
N ALA A 612 45.94 25.96 -6.02
CA ALA A 612 46.92 26.97 -6.47
C ALA A 612 47.46 27.82 -5.30
N ALA A 613 46.59 28.23 -4.37
CA ALA A 613 46.99 28.97 -3.17
C ALA A 613 47.91 28.13 -2.26
N VAL A 614 47.59 26.87 -2.03
CA VAL A 614 48.43 25.93 -1.26
C VAL A 614 49.77 25.72 -1.96
N TRP A 615 49.80 25.62 -3.28
CA TRP A 615 51.04 25.50 -4.06
C TRP A 615 51.90 26.74 -3.96
N VAL A 616 51.33 27.95 -4.08
CA VAL A 616 52.03 29.22 -3.92
C VAL A 616 52.61 29.39 -2.51
N ILE A 617 51.84 28.99 -1.48
CA ILE A 617 52.32 29.03 -0.08
C ILE A 617 53.49 28.05 0.14
N ARG A 618 53.41 26.84 -0.45
CA ARG A 618 54.51 25.85 -0.40
C ARG A 618 55.76 26.42 -1.09
N LYS A 619 55.63 26.95 -2.28
CA LYS A 619 56.74 27.51 -3.05
C LYS A 619 57.39 28.73 -2.38
N LYS A 620 56.60 29.57 -1.67
CA LYS A 620 57.13 30.67 -0.82
C LYS A 620 57.88 30.13 0.41
N LYS A 621 57.48 28.99 0.97
CA LYS A 621 58.23 28.36 2.08
C LYS A 621 59.54 27.73 1.61
N GLU A 622 59.60 27.16 0.42
CA GLU A 622 60.81 26.56 -0.16
C GLU A 622 61.85 27.60 -0.60
N ASN A 623 61.44 28.83 -0.93
CA ASN A 623 62.35 29.92 -1.31
C ASN A 623 62.83 30.74 -0.11
N ASN A 624 62.39 30.44 1.12
CA ASN A 624 62.83 31.13 2.35
C ASN A 624 63.72 30.24 3.24
N TYR A 625 64.21 29.14 2.70
CA TYR A 625 65.27 28.29 3.24
C TYR A 625 66.39 28.27 2.19
#